data_31c43fb47c869058cfdc38d1f80bfca8
#
_entry.id   31c43fb47c869058cfdc38d1f80bfca8
#
_cell.length_a   1.000
_cell.length_b   1.000
_cell.length_c   1.000
_cell.angle_alpha   90.00
_cell.angle_beta   90.00
_cell.angle_gamma   90.00
#
_symmetry.space_group_name_H-M   'P 1'
#
loop_
_entity.id
_entity.type
_entity.pdbx_description
1 polymer ?
#
loop_
_entity_poly.entity_id
_entity_poly.type
_entity_poly.pdbx_seq_one_letter_code
_entity_poly.pdbx_strand_id
1 'polypeptide(L)'
;MKRTHLPLNGLRVLDAAARHLSFTRAADELAVTPAAVGQQVRALEDTLGVVLFRRTTKGLELTPEGEAGLAALRNGFLQFEEAVRAMQAGQSSKSLTIAAPRDLTEKWLLPRLAEIARADGELRFVLVAADAAPDFTEANLDLAVTWGEGPGGHEGEALESDGMVTVERPGGGPAAAIAWPGSDDEAGTLIHVGDAGLALDAAAEGLGRAMVPALLAARDIADGRVVATGEPRPSPLGYWLVAPLPQWRQRKVQTLVEALAG
;
A
#
# COMPACT_ATOMS: atom_id res chain seq x y z
N MET A 1 -0.63 24.98 -30.20
CA MET A 1 -1.62 24.52 -29.21
C MET A 1 -0.90 24.13 -27.94
N LYS A 2 -1.35 24.59 -26.77
CA LYS A 2 -0.72 24.18 -25.48
C LYS A 2 -1.25 22.81 -25.04
N ARG A 3 -0.45 22.01 -24.30
CA ARG A 3 -0.83 20.68 -23.80
C ARG A 3 -2.19 20.66 -23.07
N THR A 4 -2.53 21.72 -22.34
CA THR A 4 -3.80 21.91 -21.61
C THR A 4 -5.03 22.08 -22.50
N HIS A 5 -4.87 22.29 -23.80
CA HIS A 5 -5.96 22.52 -24.75
C HIS A 5 -6.10 21.41 -25.80
N LEU A 6 -5.42 20.27 -25.61
CA LEU A 6 -5.58 19.12 -26.49
C LEU A 6 -6.95 18.47 -26.27
N PRO A 7 -7.80 18.34 -27.30
CA PRO A 7 -9.11 17.71 -27.21
C PRO A 7 -9.00 16.18 -27.21
N LEU A 8 -8.42 15.61 -26.15
CA LEU A 8 -8.03 14.18 -26.05
C LEU A 8 -9.19 13.23 -26.33
N ASN A 9 -10.41 13.56 -25.88
CA ASN A 9 -11.58 12.73 -26.17
C ASN A 9 -11.96 12.73 -27.65
N GLY A 10 -11.93 13.91 -28.30
CA GLY A 10 -12.14 14.03 -29.74
C GLY A 10 -11.08 13.29 -30.56
N LEU A 11 -9.82 13.35 -30.14
CA LEU A 11 -8.71 12.64 -30.77
C LEU A 11 -8.87 11.11 -30.63
N ARG A 12 -9.36 10.61 -29.48
CA ARG A 12 -9.68 9.20 -29.27
C ARG A 12 -10.79 8.73 -30.19
N VAL A 13 -11.82 9.55 -30.36
CA VAL A 13 -12.93 9.26 -31.28
C VAL A 13 -12.48 9.29 -32.74
N LEU A 14 -11.59 10.23 -33.11
CA LEU A 14 -10.97 10.28 -34.45
C LEU A 14 -10.20 8.98 -34.74
N ASP A 15 -9.36 8.51 -33.82
CA ASP A 15 -8.58 7.29 -34.03
C ASP A 15 -9.49 6.05 -34.25
N ALA A 16 -10.52 5.87 -33.43
CA ALA A 16 -11.48 4.77 -33.58
C ALA A 16 -12.26 4.89 -34.92
N ALA A 17 -12.75 6.09 -35.26
CA ALA A 17 -13.47 6.32 -36.51
C ALA A 17 -12.59 6.08 -37.74
N ALA A 18 -11.32 6.44 -37.67
CA ALA A 18 -10.34 6.26 -38.75
C ALA A 18 -9.95 4.79 -38.95
N ARG A 19 -9.88 3.97 -37.84
CA ARG A 19 -9.62 2.55 -37.96
C ARG A 19 -10.77 1.79 -38.61
N HIS A 20 -11.99 2.14 -38.27
CA HIS A 20 -13.19 1.45 -38.75
C HIS A 20 -13.76 2.02 -40.06
N LEU A 21 -13.41 3.24 -40.42
CA LEU A 21 -14.08 4.03 -41.47
C LEU A 21 -15.61 3.96 -41.34
N SER A 22 -16.11 3.96 -40.11
CA SER A 22 -17.51 3.79 -39.74
C SER A 22 -17.78 4.37 -38.35
N PHE A 23 -18.68 5.35 -38.28
CA PHE A 23 -19.07 5.91 -36.97
C PHE A 23 -19.88 4.93 -36.13
N THR A 24 -20.59 3.99 -36.75
CA THR A 24 -21.30 2.92 -36.00
C THR A 24 -20.31 1.99 -35.32
N ARG A 25 -19.34 1.45 -36.05
CA ARG A 25 -18.32 0.55 -35.47
C ARG A 25 -17.43 1.24 -34.44
N ALA A 26 -17.10 2.51 -34.68
CA ALA A 26 -16.36 3.31 -33.69
C ALA A 26 -17.19 3.52 -32.41
N ALA A 27 -18.50 3.70 -32.55
CA ALA A 27 -19.43 3.83 -31.43
C ALA A 27 -19.51 2.55 -30.61
N ASP A 28 -19.58 1.38 -31.26
CA ASP A 28 -19.56 0.08 -30.63
C ASP A 28 -18.26 -0.14 -29.81
N GLU A 29 -17.10 0.17 -30.42
CA GLU A 29 -15.80 0.06 -29.73
C GLU A 29 -15.70 0.99 -28.52
N LEU A 30 -16.20 2.22 -28.66
CA LEU A 30 -16.10 3.23 -27.59
C LEU A 30 -17.23 3.16 -26.55
N ALA A 31 -18.16 2.21 -26.70
CA ALA A 31 -19.38 2.07 -25.88
C ALA A 31 -20.21 3.36 -25.77
N VAL A 32 -20.40 4.05 -26.91
CA VAL A 32 -21.20 5.29 -27.05
C VAL A 32 -22.20 5.16 -28.21
N THR A 33 -23.02 6.19 -28.45
CA THR A 33 -23.92 6.20 -29.61
C THR A 33 -23.22 6.71 -30.87
N PRO A 34 -23.64 6.26 -32.09
CA PRO A 34 -23.10 6.80 -33.35
C PRO A 34 -23.29 8.32 -33.50
N ALA A 35 -24.38 8.85 -32.93
CA ALA A 35 -24.62 10.31 -32.91
C ALA A 35 -23.58 11.05 -32.07
N ALA A 36 -23.19 10.46 -30.90
CA ALA A 36 -22.13 11.04 -30.06
C ALA A 36 -20.76 11.01 -30.76
N VAL A 37 -20.41 9.93 -31.47
CA VAL A 37 -19.20 9.89 -32.32
C VAL A 37 -19.22 11.01 -33.35
N GLY A 38 -20.32 11.17 -34.10
CA GLY A 38 -20.43 12.23 -35.11
C GLY A 38 -20.36 13.64 -34.50
N GLN A 39 -20.88 13.84 -33.29
CA GLN A 39 -20.81 15.11 -32.58
C GLN A 39 -19.37 15.42 -32.13
N GLN A 40 -18.66 14.42 -31.56
CA GLN A 40 -17.27 14.58 -31.12
C GLN A 40 -16.31 14.83 -32.28
N VAL A 41 -16.52 14.17 -33.42
CA VAL A 41 -15.74 14.43 -34.63
C VAL A 41 -15.94 15.88 -35.10
N ARG A 42 -17.20 16.36 -35.22
CA ARG A 42 -17.48 17.74 -35.58
C ARG A 42 -16.85 18.76 -34.65
N ALA A 43 -16.97 18.52 -33.32
CA ALA A 43 -16.35 19.39 -32.33
C ALA A 43 -14.81 19.43 -32.45
N LEU A 44 -14.19 18.31 -32.84
CA LEU A 44 -12.76 18.24 -33.12
C LEU A 44 -12.41 19.00 -34.39
N GLU A 45 -13.18 18.84 -35.48
CA GLU A 45 -13.03 19.57 -36.75
C GLU A 45 -13.14 21.08 -36.54
N ASP A 46 -14.13 21.53 -35.75
CA ASP A 46 -14.30 22.93 -35.35
C ASP A 46 -13.09 23.45 -34.56
N THR A 47 -12.57 22.64 -33.63
CA THR A 47 -11.40 23.01 -32.82
C THR A 47 -10.13 23.13 -33.65
N LEU A 48 -9.96 22.26 -34.66
CA LEU A 48 -8.78 22.22 -35.52
C LEU A 48 -8.90 23.13 -36.73
N GLY A 49 -10.12 23.54 -37.11
CA GLY A 49 -10.41 24.34 -38.27
C GLY A 49 -10.24 23.59 -39.60
N VAL A 50 -10.36 22.25 -39.57
CA VAL A 50 -10.20 21.38 -40.75
C VAL A 50 -11.26 20.28 -40.74
N VAL A 51 -11.64 19.80 -41.93
CA VAL A 51 -12.52 18.65 -42.09
C VAL A 51 -11.66 17.37 -42.07
N LEU A 52 -12.01 16.40 -41.26
CA LEU A 52 -11.23 15.16 -41.06
C LEU A 52 -11.84 13.96 -41.82
N PHE A 53 -13.18 13.97 -42.01
CA PHE A 53 -13.91 12.93 -42.73
C PHE A 53 -14.80 13.50 -43.80
N ARG A 54 -14.94 12.75 -44.91
CA ARG A 54 -15.95 13.02 -45.96
C ARG A 54 -16.82 11.78 -46.19
N ARG A 55 -18.07 12.01 -46.53
CA ARG A 55 -18.97 10.94 -46.98
C ARG A 55 -18.89 10.83 -48.50
N THR A 56 -18.64 9.60 -48.96
CA THR A 56 -18.63 9.28 -50.41
C THR A 56 -19.69 8.21 -50.68
N THR A 57 -19.89 7.90 -51.97
CA THR A 57 -20.75 6.80 -52.38
C THR A 57 -20.26 5.44 -51.91
N LYS A 58 -18.98 5.33 -51.53
CA LYS A 58 -18.34 4.12 -51.00
C LYS A 58 -18.35 4.05 -49.47
N GLY A 59 -18.78 5.08 -48.78
CA GLY A 59 -18.83 5.16 -47.33
C GLY A 59 -18.10 6.36 -46.74
N LEU A 60 -17.61 6.22 -45.54
CA LEU A 60 -16.84 7.22 -44.82
C LEU A 60 -15.34 7.10 -45.19
N GLU A 61 -14.74 8.22 -45.59
CA GLU A 61 -13.31 8.30 -45.93
C GLU A 61 -12.64 9.43 -45.16
N LEU A 62 -11.34 9.26 -44.85
CA LEU A 62 -10.52 10.35 -44.32
C LEU A 62 -10.21 11.39 -45.39
N THR A 63 -10.05 12.63 -44.97
CA THR A 63 -9.47 13.68 -45.81
C THR A 63 -7.93 13.60 -45.73
N PRO A 64 -7.18 14.26 -46.63
CA PRO A 64 -5.72 14.35 -46.52
C PRO A 64 -5.27 14.94 -45.16
N GLU A 65 -6.02 15.92 -44.63
CA GLU A 65 -5.80 16.51 -43.31
C GLU A 65 -6.00 15.48 -42.18
N GLY A 66 -7.03 14.63 -42.29
CA GLY A 66 -7.28 13.54 -41.35
C GLY A 66 -6.19 12.47 -41.37
N GLU A 67 -5.67 12.17 -42.59
CA GLU A 67 -4.58 11.18 -42.72
C GLU A 67 -3.23 11.70 -42.20
N ALA A 68 -2.94 12.99 -42.44
CA ALA A 68 -1.63 13.57 -42.13
C ALA A 68 -1.25 13.47 -40.64
N GLY A 69 -2.23 13.57 -39.75
CA GLY A 69 -1.97 13.49 -38.30
C GLY A 69 -2.08 12.09 -37.68
N LEU A 70 -2.62 11.10 -38.41
CA LEU A 70 -3.09 9.85 -37.83
C LEU A 70 -1.97 8.97 -37.27
N ALA A 71 -0.83 8.90 -37.96
CA ALA A 71 0.32 8.14 -37.51
C ALA A 71 0.89 8.68 -36.18
N ALA A 72 1.03 10.01 -36.08
CA ALA A 72 1.48 10.65 -34.84
C ALA A 72 0.47 10.47 -33.69
N LEU A 73 -0.83 10.52 -34.00
CA LEU A 73 -1.91 10.31 -33.04
C LEU A 73 -1.86 8.89 -32.46
N ARG A 74 -1.73 7.87 -33.31
CA ARG A 74 -1.61 6.46 -32.89
C ARG A 74 -0.39 6.22 -32.02
N ASN A 75 0.76 6.76 -32.41
CA ASN A 75 1.98 6.68 -31.58
C ASN A 75 1.77 7.36 -30.22
N GLY A 76 1.06 8.48 -30.17
CA GLY A 76 0.72 9.15 -28.91
C GLY A 76 -0.14 8.27 -27.99
N PHE A 77 -1.15 7.59 -28.51
CA PHE A 77 -1.97 6.67 -27.73
C PHE A 77 -1.18 5.45 -27.23
N LEU A 78 -0.30 4.87 -28.05
CA LEU A 78 0.60 3.81 -27.61
C LEU A 78 1.50 4.25 -26.44
N GLN A 79 1.99 5.50 -26.46
CA GLN A 79 2.76 6.07 -25.35
C GLN A 79 1.91 6.25 -24.07
N PHE A 80 0.63 6.65 -24.22
CA PHE A 80 -0.27 6.69 -23.06
C PHE A 80 -0.55 5.31 -22.50
N GLU A 81 -0.76 4.30 -23.33
CA GLU A 81 -0.94 2.91 -22.90
C GLU A 81 0.32 2.39 -22.18
N GLU A 82 1.51 2.71 -22.68
CA GLU A 82 2.77 2.35 -22.06
C GLU A 82 2.94 3.03 -20.70
N ALA A 83 2.61 4.32 -20.62
CA ALA A 83 2.62 5.06 -19.34
C ALA A 83 1.67 4.44 -18.31
N VAL A 84 0.43 4.10 -18.71
CA VAL A 84 -0.53 3.41 -17.84
C VAL A 84 -0.01 2.05 -17.41
N ARG A 85 0.55 1.25 -18.33
CA ARG A 85 1.17 -0.04 -18.01
C ARG A 85 2.35 0.12 -17.04
N ALA A 86 3.20 1.13 -17.25
CA ALA A 86 4.31 1.42 -16.34
C ALA A 86 3.83 1.83 -14.94
N MET A 87 2.77 2.65 -14.84
CA MET A 87 2.15 3.00 -13.57
C MET A 87 1.52 1.78 -12.88
N GLN A 88 0.95 0.85 -13.64
CA GLN A 88 0.36 -0.38 -13.12
C GLN A 88 1.39 -1.46 -12.80
N ALA A 89 2.57 -1.42 -13.41
CA ALA A 89 3.64 -2.40 -13.18
C ALA A 89 4.13 -2.40 -11.71
N GLY A 90 4.04 -1.26 -11.02
CA GLY A 90 4.31 -1.18 -9.59
C GLY A 90 3.35 -2.02 -8.74
N GLN A 91 2.12 -2.26 -9.21
CA GLN A 91 1.13 -3.10 -8.52
C GLN A 91 1.38 -4.60 -8.70
N SER A 92 2.08 -5.01 -9.75
CA SER A 92 2.51 -6.40 -9.98
C SER A 92 3.92 -6.69 -9.42
N SER A 93 4.58 -5.69 -8.86
CA SER A 93 5.86 -5.88 -8.17
C SER A 93 5.67 -6.78 -6.95
N LYS A 94 6.45 -7.85 -6.86
CA LYS A 94 6.53 -8.73 -5.68
C LYS A 94 7.43 -8.15 -4.58
N SER A 95 7.84 -6.89 -4.69
CA SER A 95 8.54 -6.16 -3.65
C SER A 95 7.56 -5.38 -2.78
N LEU A 96 7.73 -5.48 -1.47
CA LEU A 96 6.93 -4.82 -0.43
C LEU A 96 7.86 -4.04 0.48
N THR A 97 7.62 -2.73 0.60
CA THR A 97 8.33 -1.87 1.54
C THR A 97 7.45 -1.67 2.77
N ILE A 98 7.93 -2.14 3.93
CA ILE A 98 7.18 -2.17 5.18
C ILE A 98 7.92 -1.34 6.22
N ALA A 99 7.25 -0.35 6.80
CA ALA A 99 7.75 0.38 7.96
C ALA A 99 7.17 -0.23 9.24
N ALA A 100 8.01 -0.46 10.24
CA ALA A 100 7.56 -0.99 11.54
C ALA A 100 8.50 -0.57 12.67
N PRO A 101 8.03 -0.50 13.91
CA PRO A 101 8.88 -0.37 15.09
C PRO A 101 9.96 -1.47 15.10
N ARG A 102 11.16 -1.12 15.53
CA ARG A 102 12.32 -2.03 15.48
C ARG A 102 12.09 -3.29 16.31
N ASP A 103 11.58 -3.13 17.50
CA ASP A 103 11.27 -4.23 18.42
C ASP A 103 10.21 -5.18 17.85
N LEU A 104 9.12 -4.63 17.30
CA LEU A 104 8.10 -5.44 16.64
C LEU A 104 8.66 -6.16 15.40
N THR A 105 9.51 -5.48 14.63
CA THR A 105 10.15 -6.09 13.47
C THR A 105 10.92 -7.33 13.87
N GLU A 106 11.75 -7.25 14.92
CA GLU A 106 12.58 -8.35 15.40
C GLU A 106 11.77 -9.48 16.02
N LYS A 107 10.88 -9.14 16.95
CA LYS A 107 10.20 -10.13 17.78
C LYS A 107 9.02 -10.81 17.08
N TRP A 108 8.33 -10.10 16.18
CA TRP A 108 7.08 -10.56 15.60
C TRP A 108 7.06 -10.61 14.07
N LEU A 109 7.52 -9.55 13.39
CA LEU A 109 7.34 -9.43 11.93
C LEU A 109 8.29 -10.35 11.15
N LEU A 110 9.59 -10.38 11.47
CA LEU A 110 10.58 -11.19 10.76
C LEU A 110 10.24 -12.69 10.74
N PRO A 111 9.82 -13.34 11.83
CA PRO A 111 9.43 -14.74 11.80
C PRO A 111 8.28 -15.01 10.80
N ARG A 112 7.27 -14.14 10.77
CA ARG A 112 6.12 -14.26 9.86
C ARG A 112 6.48 -14.02 8.42
N LEU A 113 7.28 -12.99 8.14
CA LEU A 113 7.79 -12.75 6.79
C LEU A 113 8.64 -13.90 6.28
N ALA A 114 9.39 -14.58 7.14
CA ALA A 114 10.15 -15.77 6.76
C ALA A 114 9.25 -16.94 6.34
N GLU A 115 8.08 -17.10 6.96
CA GLU A 115 7.07 -18.10 6.58
C GLU A 115 6.42 -17.74 5.25
N ILE A 116 6.02 -16.48 5.09
CA ILE A 116 5.44 -15.96 3.84
C ILE A 116 6.44 -16.11 2.68
N ALA A 117 7.72 -15.77 2.89
CA ALA A 117 8.77 -15.91 1.87
C ALA A 117 9.05 -17.37 1.48
N ARG A 118 8.84 -18.33 2.40
CA ARG A 118 8.94 -19.77 2.06
C ARG A 118 7.79 -20.23 1.17
N ALA A 119 6.58 -19.63 1.32
CA ALA A 119 5.42 -19.96 0.52
C ALA A 119 5.49 -19.33 -0.88
N ASP A 120 6.04 -18.13 -1.03
CA ASP A 120 6.29 -17.45 -2.32
C ASP A 120 7.74 -16.92 -2.37
N GLY A 121 8.65 -17.71 -2.96
CA GLY A 121 10.07 -17.37 -3.07
C GLY A 121 10.40 -16.18 -3.97
N GLU A 122 9.42 -15.61 -4.68
CA GLU A 122 9.61 -14.41 -5.50
C GLU A 122 9.34 -13.11 -4.72
N LEU A 123 8.70 -13.19 -3.55
CA LEU A 123 8.49 -12.02 -2.69
C LEU A 123 9.82 -11.43 -2.21
N ARG A 124 9.87 -10.13 -2.17
CA ARG A 124 11.01 -9.36 -1.64
C ARG A 124 10.49 -8.34 -0.64
N PHE A 125 11.16 -8.22 0.49
CA PHE A 125 10.79 -7.30 1.54
C PHE A 125 11.90 -6.27 1.75
N VAL A 126 11.50 -4.99 1.85
CA VAL A 126 12.35 -3.90 2.32
C VAL A 126 11.76 -3.44 3.64
N LEU A 127 12.53 -3.58 4.72
CA LEU A 127 12.08 -3.19 6.06
C LEU A 127 12.70 -1.87 6.44
N VAL A 128 11.87 -0.93 6.88
CA VAL A 128 12.26 0.40 7.32
C VAL A 128 11.89 0.54 8.79
N ALA A 129 12.84 0.90 9.64
CA ALA A 129 12.54 1.20 11.03
C ALA A 129 11.75 2.51 11.11
N ALA A 130 10.62 2.50 11.81
CA ALA A 130 9.77 3.65 12.01
C ALA A 130 9.39 3.78 13.48
N ASP A 131 10.07 4.68 14.18
CA ASP A 131 9.80 5.01 15.58
C ASP A 131 8.80 6.20 15.70
N ALA A 132 8.36 6.75 14.56
CA ALA A 132 7.39 7.83 14.43
C ALA A 132 6.31 7.48 13.40
N ALA A 133 5.30 8.35 13.28
CA ALA A 133 4.24 8.19 12.28
C ALA A 133 4.85 8.04 10.87
N PRO A 134 4.47 7.01 10.10
CA PRO A 134 5.07 6.72 8.80
C PRO A 134 4.69 7.77 7.76
N ASP A 135 5.67 8.26 7.00
CA ASP A 135 5.43 9.07 5.81
C ASP A 135 5.44 8.18 4.56
N PHE A 136 4.26 7.89 4.05
CA PHE A 136 4.06 7.04 2.88
C PHE A 136 4.53 7.68 1.58
N THR A 137 4.69 9.00 1.53
CA THR A 137 5.09 9.72 0.32
C THR A 137 6.60 9.77 0.17
N GLU A 138 7.31 9.99 1.25
CA GLU A 138 8.77 10.15 1.26
C GLU A 138 9.51 8.80 1.15
N ALA A 139 8.99 7.77 1.82
CA ALA A 139 9.64 6.46 1.91
C ALA A 139 9.14 5.41 0.89
N ASN A 140 8.20 5.77 0.00
CA ASN A 140 7.57 4.84 -0.95
C ASN A 140 7.07 3.54 -0.28
N LEU A 141 6.41 3.69 0.88
CA LEU A 141 5.92 2.58 1.69
C LEU A 141 4.69 1.94 1.06
N ASP A 142 4.63 0.62 1.11
CA ASP A 142 3.43 -0.15 0.77
C ASP A 142 2.54 -0.35 2.01
N LEU A 143 3.15 -0.59 3.17
CA LEU A 143 2.47 -0.88 4.44
C LEU A 143 3.29 -0.33 5.60
N ALA A 144 2.63 0.04 6.68
CA ALA A 144 3.31 0.33 7.94
C ALA A 144 2.64 -0.39 9.09
N VAL A 145 3.40 -0.64 10.16
CA VAL A 145 2.86 -1.06 11.44
C VAL A 145 3.05 0.06 12.45
N THR A 146 1.96 0.45 13.09
CA THR A 146 1.96 1.55 14.07
C THR A 146 1.42 1.06 15.42
N TRP A 147 1.87 1.68 16.49
CA TRP A 147 1.35 1.48 17.84
C TRP A 147 0.39 2.62 18.18
N GLY A 148 -0.85 2.32 18.56
CA GLY A 148 -1.85 3.34 18.87
C GLY A 148 -3.24 2.78 19.16
N GLU A 149 -4.22 3.68 19.35
CA GLU A 149 -5.62 3.34 19.59
C GLU A 149 -6.37 2.95 18.29
N GLY A 150 -5.75 3.16 17.13
CA GLY A 150 -6.39 2.93 15.83
C GLY A 150 -5.46 3.24 14.66
N PRO A 151 -5.98 3.16 13.43
CA PRO A 151 -5.20 3.30 12.20
C PRO A 151 -4.77 4.74 11.86
N GLY A 152 -5.07 5.75 12.71
CA GLY A 152 -4.53 7.10 12.59
C GLY A 152 -4.92 7.87 11.32
N GLY A 153 -6.11 7.66 10.77
CA GLY A 153 -6.59 8.33 9.54
C GLY A 153 -6.20 7.61 8.23
N HIS A 154 -5.61 6.44 8.32
CA HIS A 154 -5.37 5.50 7.23
C HIS A 154 -6.41 4.38 7.23
N GLU A 155 -6.45 3.58 6.17
CA GLU A 155 -7.06 2.25 6.24
C GLU A 155 -6.19 1.36 7.12
N GLY A 156 -6.79 0.46 7.90
CA GLY A 156 -5.99 -0.38 8.79
C GLY A 156 -6.72 -1.58 9.35
N GLU A 157 -5.90 -2.58 9.73
CA GLU A 157 -6.30 -3.82 10.38
C GLU A 157 -5.55 -3.92 11.70
N ALA A 158 -6.28 -4.21 12.79
CA ALA A 158 -5.66 -4.44 14.10
C ALA A 158 -4.94 -5.79 14.11
N LEU A 159 -3.74 -5.83 14.66
CA LEU A 159 -3.12 -7.10 15.02
C LEU A 159 -3.72 -7.60 16.33
N GLU A 160 -4.30 -8.81 16.31
CA GLU A 160 -4.89 -9.40 17.50
C GLU A 160 -3.84 -9.58 18.61
N SER A 161 -4.18 -9.15 19.82
CA SER A 161 -3.32 -9.19 20.98
C SER A 161 -4.13 -9.24 22.27
N ASP A 162 -3.65 -10.00 23.24
CA ASP A 162 -4.23 -10.06 24.59
C ASP A 162 -3.94 -8.81 25.44
N GLY A 163 -3.54 -7.70 24.84
CA GLY A 163 -3.19 -6.45 25.50
C GLY A 163 -1.76 -6.45 26.05
N MET A 164 -1.59 -6.09 27.32
CA MET A 164 -0.28 -6.00 27.98
C MET A 164 -0.08 -7.17 28.93
N VAL A 165 1.13 -7.71 28.99
CA VAL A 165 1.52 -8.79 29.91
C VAL A 165 2.74 -8.38 30.73
N THR A 166 2.74 -8.69 32.00
CA THR A 166 3.93 -8.52 32.83
C THR A 166 4.77 -9.79 32.74
N VAL A 167 6.06 -9.62 32.44
CA VAL A 167 7.01 -10.74 32.30
C VAL A 167 8.21 -10.58 33.20
N GLU A 168 8.79 -11.70 33.57
CA GLU A 168 10.05 -11.79 34.32
C GLU A 168 10.85 -13.02 33.88
N ARG A 169 12.10 -13.10 34.29
CA ARG A 169 12.95 -14.27 34.07
C ARG A 169 12.38 -15.53 34.75
N PRO A 170 12.45 -16.72 34.14
CA PRO A 170 12.11 -17.99 34.83
C PRO A 170 12.89 -18.16 36.11
N GLY A 171 12.19 -18.53 37.18
CA GLY A 171 12.79 -18.64 38.53
C GLY A 171 12.77 -17.35 39.34
N GLY A 172 12.22 -16.27 38.77
CA GLY A 172 12.08 -14.98 39.45
C GLY A 172 13.33 -14.10 39.37
N GLY A 173 13.18 -12.86 39.81
CA GLY A 173 14.22 -11.85 39.85
C GLY A 173 13.89 -10.76 40.88
N PRO A 174 14.63 -9.64 40.86
CA PRO A 174 14.28 -8.47 41.67
C PRO A 174 12.84 -7.99 41.36
N ALA A 175 12.13 -7.57 42.40
CA ALA A 175 10.79 -6.99 42.26
C ALA A 175 10.81 -5.56 41.67
N ALA A 176 11.90 -5.19 41.01
CA ALA A 176 12.09 -3.89 40.39
C ALA A 176 11.37 -3.83 39.05
N ALA A 177 10.87 -2.64 38.67
CA ALA A 177 10.24 -2.41 37.39
C ALA A 177 11.27 -2.03 36.32
N ILE A 178 10.99 -2.39 35.06
CA ILE A 178 11.69 -1.98 33.86
C ILE A 178 10.70 -1.13 33.09
N ALA A 179 11.01 0.17 32.91
CA ALA A 179 10.15 1.13 32.22
C ALA A 179 10.61 1.38 30.77
N TRP A 180 9.63 1.64 29.91
CA TRP A 180 9.81 2.07 28.52
C TRP A 180 8.69 3.06 28.16
N PRO A 181 8.77 3.84 27.06
CA PRO A 181 7.82 4.93 26.75
C PRO A 181 6.34 4.55 26.63
N GLY A 182 6.00 3.27 26.55
CA GLY A 182 4.61 2.76 26.51
C GLY A 182 4.18 2.05 27.82
N SER A 183 5.01 2.04 28.86
CA SER A 183 4.68 1.48 30.18
C SER A 183 4.32 2.58 31.16
N ASP A 184 3.55 2.22 32.18
CA ASP A 184 3.35 3.09 33.34
C ASP A 184 4.68 3.25 34.11
N ASP A 185 4.97 4.46 34.54
CA ASP A 185 6.15 4.74 35.36
C ASP A 185 5.85 4.32 36.82
N GLU A 186 6.39 3.17 37.23
CA GLU A 186 6.13 2.63 38.55
C GLU A 186 7.22 3.07 39.56
N ALA A 187 6.79 3.29 40.80
CA ALA A 187 7.73 3.51 41.90
C ALA A 187 8.60 2.28 42.06
N GLY A 188 9.93 2.45 41.99
CA GLY A 188 10.88 1.33 42.09
C GLY A 188 11.44 0.88 40.73
N THR A 189 11.29 1.68 39.68
CA THR A 189 11.92 1.43 38.39
C THR A 189 13.44 1.38 38.53
N LEU A 190 14.03 0.26 38.12
CA LEU A 190 15.48 0.07 38.10
C LEU A 190 16.13 0.67 36.88
N ILE A 191 15.47 0.52 35.70
CA ILE A 191 16.04 0.94 34.43
C ILE A 191 14.92 1.47 33.46
N HIS A 192 15.26 2.48 32.71
CA HIS A 192 14.46 2.98 31.60
C HIS A 192 15.12 2.57 30.29
N VAL A 193 14.36 1.96 29.39
CA VAL A 193 14.82 1.53 28.05
C VAL A 193 14.02 2.21 26.95
N GLY A 194 14.51 2.14 25.70
CA GLY A 194 13.95 2.87 24.58
C GLY A 194 12.64 2.31 24.01
N ASP A 195 12.39 1.00 24.19
CA ASP A 195 11.24 0.31 23.60
C ASP A 195 10.85 -0.95 24.42
N ALA A 196 9.71 -1.55 24.06
CA ALA A 196 9.20 -2.74 24.74
C ALA A 196 10.05 -3.98 24.51
N GLY A 197 10.72 -4.11 23.36
CA GLY A 197 11.61 -5.22 23.06
C GLY A 197 12.84 -5.23 23.96
N LEU A 198 13.44 -4.07 24.19
CA LEU A 198 14.54 -3.90 25.14
C LEU A 198 14.08 -4.18 26.59
N ALA A 199 12.84 -3.77 26.93
CA ALA A 199 12.27 -4.08 28.24
C ALA A 199 12.10 -5.60 28.45
N LEU A 200 11.62 -6.28 27.41
CA LEU A 200 11.49 -7.74 27.39
C LEU A 200 12.84 -8.44 27.55
N ASP A 201 13.87 -8.00 26.81
CA ASP A 201 15.20 -8.56 26.90
C ASP A 201 15.84 -8.29 28.28
N ALA A 202 15.66 -7.11 28.86
CA ALA A 202 16.11 -6.78 30.20
C ALA A 202 15.43 -7.68 31.29
N ALA A 203 14.15 -7.99 31.10
CA ALA A 203 13.45 -8.92 31.98
C ALA A 203 14.00 -10.35 31.83
N ALA A 204 14.31 -10.81 30.63
CA ALA A 204 14.91 -12.10 30.36
C ALA A 204 16.31 -12.23 31.04
N GLU A 205 17.09 -11.15 31.07
CA GLU A 205 18.37 -11.07 31.76
C GLU A 205 18.23 -10.97 33.30
N GLY A 206 16.99 -10.84 33.79
CA GLY A 206 16.71 -10.82 35.23
C GLY A 206 16.93 -9.47 35.90
N LEU A 207 16.88 -8.35 35.15
CA LEU A 207 16.97 -7.00 35.71
C LEU A 207 15.70 -6.55 36.43
N GLY A 208 14.59 -7.28 36.28
CA GLY A 208 13.33 -6.96 36.92
C GLY A 208 12.13 -7.49 36.16
N ARG A 209 11.00 -6.81 36.33
CA ARG A 209 9.74 -7.12 35.66
C ARG A 209 9.42 -6.05 34.61
N ALA A 210 8.98 -6.47 33.44
CA ALA A 210 8.54 -5.58 32.39
C ALA A 210 7.07 -5.81 32.04
N MET A 211 6.26 -4.74 31.94
CA MET A 211 4.94 -4.80 31.34
C MET A 211 5.06 -4.42 29.85
N VAL A 212 4.79 -5.37 28.96
CA VAL A 212 5.01 -5.24 27.51
C VAL A 212 3.79 -5.73 26.74
N PRO A 213 3.61 -5.33 25.46
CA PRO A 213 2.58 -5.91 24.62
C PRO A 213 2.69 -7.42 24.53
N ALA A 214 1.59 -8.13 24.78
CA ALA A 214 1.55 -9.59 24.76
C ALA A 214 2.02 -10.15 23.41
N LEU A 215 1.72 -9.46 22.30
CA LEU A 215 2.16 -9.80 20.95
C LEU A 215 3.69 -9.93 20.84
N LEU A 216 4.45 -9.03 21.47
CA LEU A 216 5.92 -9.08 21.48
C LEU A 216 6.46 -10.19 22.36
N ALA A 217 5.82 -10.43 23.52
CA ALA A 217 6.27 -11.39 24.49
C ALA A 217 5.96 -12.84 24.11
N ALA A 218 5.00 -13.07 23.21
CA ALA A 218 4.44 -14.39 22.91
C ALA A 218 5.51 -15.43 22.57
N ARG A 219 6.48 -15.08 21.73
CA ARG A 219 7.56 -15.98 21.35
C ARG A 219 8.53 -16.25 22.49
N ASP A 220 8.96 -15.21 23.21
CA ASP A 220 9.91 -15.37 24.33
C ASP A 220 9.30 -16.14 25.50
N ILE A 221 7.97 -16.06 25.67
CA ILE A 221 7.23 -16.91 26.62
C ILE A 221 7.21 -18.36 26.13
N ALA A 222 6.90 -18.61 24.88
CA ALA A 222 6.86 -19.95 24.28
C ALA A 222 8.23 -20.63 24.31
N ASP A 223 9.31 -19.88 24.08
CA ASP A 223 10.69 -20.34 24.10
C ASP A 223 11.24 -20.47 25.56
N GLY A 224 10.46 -20.06 26.57
CA GLY A 224 10.84 -20.12 27.97
C GLY A 224 11.93 -19.14 28.39
N ARG A 225 12.17 -18.08 27.62
CA ARG A 225 13.12 -16.99 27.96
C ARG A 225 12.59 -16.12 29.09
N VAL A 226 11.27 -15.91 29.11
CA VAL A 226 10.55 -15.20 30.15
C VAL A 226 9.30 -15.99 30.56
N VAL A 227 8.74 -15.67 31.71
CA VAL A 227 7.43 -16.17 32.14
C VAL A 227 6.49 -15.02 32.42
N ALA A 228 5.22 -15.20 32.04
CA ALA A 228 4.17 -14.24 32.37
C ALA A 228 3.84 -14.30 33.86
N THR A 229 3.65 -13.15 34.48
CA THR A 229 3.23 -13.03 35.88
C THR A 229 1.87 -12.32 35.91
N GLY A 230 0.82 -13.07 36.33
CA GLY A 230 -0.55 -12.58 36.37
C GLY A 230 -1.29 -12.69 35.03
N GLU A 231 -2.52 -12.23 35.04
CA GLU A 231 -3.38 -12.21 33.84
C GLU A 231 -3.02 -11.02 32.94
N PRO A 232 -3.16 -11.17 31.62
CA PRO A 232 -3.01 -10.07 30.67
C PRO A 232 -3.96 -8.91 31.02
N ARG A 233 -3.49 -7.68 30.83
CA ARG A 233 -4.29 -6.47 31.05
C ARG A 233 -4.78 -5.94 29.73
N PRO A 234 -6.08 -5.74 29.52
CA PRO A 234 -6.59 -5.05 28.33
C PRO A 234 -5.92 -3.68 28.16
N SER A 235 -5.58 -3.35 26.92
CA SER A 235 -5.00 -2.05 26.57
C SER A 235 -5.82 -1.41 25.43
N PRO A 236 -6.11 -0.11 25.48
CA PRO A 236 -6.69 0.60 24.35
C PRO A 236 -5.68 0.75 23.21
N LEU A 237 -4.40 0.59 23.50
CA LEU A 237 -3.31 0.65 22.52
C LEU A 237 -3.01 -0.73 21.98
N GLY A 238 -2.76 -0.81 20.69
CA GLY A 238 -2.39 -2.03 19.98
C GLY A 238 -1.57 -1.75 18.74
N TYR A 239 -1.10 -2.79 18.08
CA TYR A 239 -0.44 -2.69 16.79
C TYR A 239 -1.46 -2.72 15.66
N TRP A 240 -1.27 -1.84 14.67
CA TRP A 240 -2.13 -1.70 13.52
C TRP A 240 -1.32 -1.80 12.24
N LEU A 241 -1.74 -2.64 11.31
CA LEU A 241 -1.29 -2.62 9.94
C LEU A 241 -2.01 -1.48 9.24
N VAL A 242 -1.30 -0.50 8.69
CA VAL A 242 -1.90 0.71 8.12
C VAL A 242 -1.31 1.06 6.76
N ALA A 243 -2.15 1.58 5.87
CA ALA A 243 -1.73 2.21 4.62
C ALA A 243 -2.76 3.23 4.14
N PRO A 244 -2.36 4.23 3.33
CA PRO A 244 -3.31 5.06 2.59
C PRO A 244 -4.17 4.22 1.66
N LEU A 245 -5.41 4.67 1.39
CA LEU A 245 -6.38 3.94 0.58
C LEU A 245 -5.84 3.42 -0.77
N PRO A 246 -5.02 4.16 -1.54
CA PRO A 246 -4.46 3.65 -2.80
C PRO A 246 -3.54 2.45 -2.61
N GLN A 247 -2.67 2.44 -1.59
CA GLN A 247 -1.80 1.32 -1.24
C GLN A 247 -2.61 0.16 -0.66
N TRP A 248 -3.55 0.45 0.25
CA TRP A 248 -4.40 -0.55 0.88
C TRP A 248 -5.17 -1.41 -0.12
N ARG A 249 -5.64 -0.81 -1.24
CA ARG A 249 -6.37 -1.52 -2.31
C ARG A 249 -5.47 -2.38 -3.21
N GLN A 250 -4.16 -2.28 -3.10
CA GLN A 250 -3.26 -3.10 -3.90
C GLN A 250 -3.33 -4.56 -3.45
N ARG A 251 -3.50 -5.47 -4.41
CA ARG A 251 -3.62 -6.90 -4.12
C ARG A 251 -2.44 -7.45 -3.29
N LYS A 252 -1.20 -7.00 -3.59
CA LYS A 252 0.00 -7.41 -2.83
C LYS A 252 -0.06 -7.00 -1.36
N VAL A 253 -0.64 -5.82 -1.05
CA VAL A 253 -0.81 -5.32 0.32
C VAL A 253 -1.91 -6.11 1.03
N GLN A 254 -3.07 -6.29 0.40
CA GLN A 254 -4.18 -7.07 0.97
C GLN A 254 -3.75 -8.50 1.29
N THR A 255 -3.06 -9.17 0.36
CA THR A 255 -2.56 -10.54 0.60
C THR A 255 -1.57 -10.58 1.77
N LEU A 256 -0.70 -9.57 1.91
CA LEU A 256 0.22 -9.50 3.05
C LEU A 256 -0.54 -9.24 4.36
N VAL A 257 -1.50 -8.32 4.37
CA VAL A 257 -2.34 -8.02 5.55
C VAL A 257 -3.09 -9.26 6.00
N GLU A 258 -3.76 -9.97 5.10
CA GLU A 258 -4.45 -11.24 5.41
C GLU A 258 -3.50 -12.28 6.02
N ALA A 259 -2.27 -12.39 5.50
CA ALA A 259 -1.28 -13.34 6.01
C ALA A 259 -0.66 -12.93 7.37
N LEU A 260 -0.69 -11.64 7.72
CA LEU A 260 -0.14 -11.13 8.98
C LEU A 260 -1.20 -11.02 10.08
N ALA A 261 -2.47 -10.78 9.73
CA ALA A 261 -3.57 -10.61 10.68
C ALA A 261 -4.27 -11.95 11.03
N GLY A 262 -4.14 -12.99 10.21
CA GLY A 262 -4.66 -14.34 10.44
C GLY A 262 -3.64 -15.23 11.09
#